data_628cfc03ea3532b81de4869728bd1b8b
#
_entry.id   628cfc03ea3532b81de4869728bd1b8b
#
_cell.length_a   1.000
_cell.length_b   1.000
_cell.length_c   1.000
_cell.angle_alpha   90.00
_cell.angle_beta   90.00
_cell.angle_gamma   90.00
#
_symmetry.space_group_name_H-M   'P 1'
#
loop_
_entity.id
_entity.type
_entity.pdbx_description
1 polymer ?
#
loop_
_entity_poly.entity_id
_entity_poly.type
_entity_poly.pdbx_seq_one_letter_code
_entity_poly.pdbx_strand_id
1 'polypeptide(L)'
;MNDLKNIGIRQFLARRGIQPKYECNGYGMYLSPLREERTPSFKVDYVRNLWYDFGLGEGGTLRTLVMRLERCDSREAVRRLQNGEKGDTGI
;
A
#
# COMPACT_ATOMS: atom_id res chain seq x y z
N MET A 1 -5.79 20.65 0.23
CA MET A 1 -5.09 19.96 0.57
C MET A 1 -4.98 18.76 0.00
N ASN A 2 -4.10 18.35 -0.47
CA ASN A 2 -3.95 17.17 -1.05
C ASN A 2 -3.49 16.16 -0.15
N ASP A 3 -4.35 15.38 0.26
CA ASP A 3 -4.02 14.39 1.17
C ASP A 3 -3.29 13.22 0.66
N LEU A 4 -3.23 13.03 -0.60
CA LEU A 4 -2.52 11.88 -1.13
C LEU A 4 -1.06 11.90 -0.80
N LYS A 5 -0.49 13.06 -0.66
CA LYS A 5 0.90 13.14 -0.34
C LYS A 5 1.20 12.72 1.07
N ASN A 6 0.20 12.74 1.92
CA ASN A 6 0.39 12.40 3.30
C ASN A 6 -0.06 11.02 3.67
N ILE A 7 -0.59 10.28 2.72
CA ILE A 7 -1.04 8.94 3.01
C ILE A 7 0.13 8.00 2.84
N GLY A 8 0.44 7.26 3.90
CA GLY A 8 1.53 6.31 3.83
C GLY A 8 1.03 4.93 3.45
N ILE A 9 1.86 4.19 2.75
CA ILE A 9 1.51 2.83 2.39
C ILE A 9 1.32 2.01 3.66
N ARG A 10 2.13 2.26 4.68
CA ARG A 10 2.02 1.58 5.96
C ARG A 10 0.62 1.76 6.52
N GLN A 11 0.14 3.00 6.51
CA GLN A 11 -1.15 3.33 7.04
C GLN A 11 -2.27 2.72 6.21
N PHE A 12 -2.10 2.78 4.89
CA PHE A 12 -3.08 2.21 3.98
C PHE A 12 -3.24 0.71 4.23
N LEU A 13 -2.13 -0.01 4.39
CA LEU A 13 -2.19 -1.43 4.64
C LEU A 13 -2.79 -1.73 6.02
N ALA A 14 -2.46 -0.91 7.01
CA ALA A 14 -2.99 -1.11 8.35
C ALA A 14 -4.50 -0.99 8.37
N ARG A 15 -5.03 -0.08 7.59
CA ARG A 15 -6.47 0.10 7.52
C ARG A 15 -7.16 -1.09 6.88
N ARG A 16 -6.42 -1.87 6.11
CA ARG A 16 -6.96 -3.06 5.50
C ARG A 16 -6.68 -4.29 6.35
N GLY A 17 -6.14 -4.09 7.55
CA GLY A 17 -5.85 -5.21 8.42
C GLY A 17 -4.59 -5.94 8.09
N ILE A 18 -3.73 -5.35 7.26
CA ILE A 18 -2.49 -5.98 6.86
C ILE A 18 -1.34 -5.39 7.67
N GLN A 19 -0.71 -6.23 8.46
CA GLN A 19 0.36 -5.81 9.34
C GLN A 19 1.69 -6.40 8.89
N PRO A 20 2.79 -5.74 9.17
CA PRO A 20 4.09 -6.28 8.77
C PRO A 20 4.45 -7.48 9.62
N LYS A 21 5.21 -8.38 9.07
CA LYS A 21 5.70 -9.52 9.81
C LYS A 21 6.83 -9.06 10.72
N TYR A 22 7.59 -8.07 10.28
CA TYR A 22 8.58 -7.44 11.13
C TYR A 22 8.92 -6.08 10.54
N GLU A 23 9.45 -5.21 11.36
CA GLU A 23 9.85 -3.88 10.94
C GLU A 23 11.28 -3.62 11.33
N CYS A 24 11.96 -2.87 10.49
CA CYS A 24 13.31 -2.44 10.80
C CYS A 24 13.30 -0.94 10.65
N ASN A 25 14.47 -0.34 10.89
CA ASN A 25 14.55 1.07 10.82
C ASN A 25 14.08 1.58 9.49
N GLY A 26 12.96 2.23 9.45
CA GLY A 26 12.47 2.89 8.26
C GLY A 26 11.72 2.02 7.25
N TYR A 27 11.54 0.74 7.53
CA TYR A 27 10.77 -0.07 6.59
C TYR A 27 10.11 -1.27 7.29
N GLY A 28 9.17 -1.88 6.60
CA GLY A 28 8.53 -3.08 7.10
C GLY A 28 8.55 -4.16 6.05
N MET A 29 8.55 -5.42 6.50
CA MET A 29 8.46 -6.55 5.60
C MET A 29 7.15 -7.24 5.84
N TYR A 30 6.43 -7.45 4.76
CA TYR A 30 5.06 -7.97 4.81
C TYR A 30 4.93 -9.21 3.94
N LEU A 31 3.89 -9.95 4.20
CA LEU A 31 3.48 -10.94 3.23
C LEU A 31 2.82 -10.13 2.12
N SER A 32 3.07 -10.48 0.89
CA SER A 32 2.57 -9.68 -0.22
C SER A 32 1.05 -9.65 -0.25
N PRO A 33 0.44 -8.47 -0.34
CA PRO A 33 -1.01 -8.40 -0.49
C PRO A 33 -1.44 -8.67 -1.91
N LEU A 34 -0.48 -8.86 -2.82
CA LEU A 34 -0.78 -9.09 -4.23
C LEU A 34 -0.87 -10.57 -4.58
N ARG A 35 -0.45 -11.43 -3.67
CA ARG A 35 -0.47 -12.86 -3.92
C ARG A 35 -0.33 -13.58 -2.60
N GLU A 36 -0.55 -14.87 -2.61
CA GLU A 36 -0.40 -15.63 -1.40
C GLU A 36 1.04 -16.04 -1.24
N GLU A 37 1.56 -15.98 -0.05
CA GLU A 37 2.93 -16.40 0.18
C GLU A 37 3.10 -16.67 1.66
N ARG A 38 4.14 -17.39 2.00
CA ARG A 38 4.40 -17.71 3.39
C ARG A 38 5.59 -16.97 3.95
N THR A 39 6.44 -16.47 3.08
CA THR A 39 7.63 -15.78 3.52
C THR A 39 7.49 -14.31 3.15
N PRO A 40 7.78 -13.41 4.08
CA PRO A 40 7.62 -11.99 3.76
C PRO A 40 8.62 -11.57 2.69
N SER A 41 8.10 -11.06 1.60
CA SER A 41 8.93 -10.58 0.52
C SER A 41 8.38 -9.28 -0.08
N PHE A 42 7.50 -8.62 0.65
CA PHE A 42 6.94 -7.35 0.19
C PHE A 42 7.46 -6.28 1.14
N LYS A 43 8.31 -5.42 0.63
CA LYS A 43 8.94 -4.41 1.45
C LYS A 43 8.24 -3.08 1.29
N VAL A 44 7.99 -2.38 2.38
CA VAL A 44 7.45 -1.03 2.32
C VAL A 44 8.47 -0.11 2.96
N ASP A 45 8.98 0.82 2.17
CA ASP A 45 9.94 1.81 2.63
C ASP A 45 9.12 2.95 3.21
N TYR A 46 9.12 3.08 4.52
CA TYR A 46 8.29 4.08 5.19
C TYR A 46 8.80 5.50 4.98
N VAL A 47 10.08 5.63 4.74
CA VAL A 47 10.67 6.94 4.54
C VAL A 47 10.33 7.50 3.16
N ARG A 48 10.49 6.68 2.13
CA ARG A 48 10.22 7.10 0.79
C ARG A 48 8.79 6.84 0.35
N ASN A 49 8.08 6.08 1.15
CA ASN A 49 6.69 5.70 0.86
C ASN A 49 6.60 4.96 -0.46
N LEU A 50 7.42 3.93 -0.58
CA LEU A 50 7.46 3.10 -1.77
C LEU A 50 7.36 1.64 -1.35
N TRP A 51 6.88 0.80 -2.27
CA TRP A 51 6.81 -0.63 -2.00
C TRP A 51 7.57 -1.40 -3.06
N TYR A 52 8.01 -2.57 -2.70
CA TYR A 52 8.67 -3.45 -3.66
C TYR A 52 8.38 -4.90 -3.29
N ASP A 53 7.91 -5.67 -4.26
CA ASP A 53 7.60 -7.07 -4.07
C ASP A 53 8.74 -7.87 -4.69
N PHE A 54 9.58 -8.45 -3.86
CA PHE A 54 10.75 -9.18 -4.35
C PHE A 54 10.35 -10.44 -5.11
N GLY A 55 9.22 -11.01 -4.78
CA GLY A 55 8.77 -12.21 -5.49
C GLY A 55 8.31 -11.92 -6.90
N LEU A 56 7.69 -10.75 -7.09
CA LEU A 56 7.20 -10.36 -8.40
C LEU A 56 8.22 -9.52 -9.16
N GLY A 57 9.17 -8.93 -8.45
CA GLY A 57 10.15 -8.06 -9.10
C GLY A 57 9.57 -6.74 -9.53
N GLU A 58 8.58 -6.22 -8.79
CA GLU A 58 8.03 -4.92 -9.16
C GLU A 58 7.72 -4.11 -7.92
N GLY A 59 7.59 -2.82 -8.09
CA GLY A 59 7.31 -1.93 -6.99
C GLY A 59 6.76 -0.62 -7.47
N GLY A 60 6.56 0.31 -6.56
CA GLY A 60 6.05 1.61 -6.94
C GLY A 60 5.54 2.42 -5.76
N THR A 61 4.59 3.28 -6.04
CA THR A 61 4.03 4.21 -5.06
C THR A 61 2.72 3.66 -4.52
N LEU A 62 2.10 4.39 -3.61
CA LEU A 62 0.80 4.00 -3.09
C LEU A 62 -0.21 3.90 -4.23
N ARG A 63 -0.19 4.86 -5.15
CA ARG A 63 -1.14 4.83 -6.26
C ARG A 63 -1.02 3.55 -7.08
N THR A 64 0.22 3.15 -7.39
CA THR A 64 0.40 1.95 -8.17
C THR A 64 0.00 0.71 -7.38
N LEU A 65 0.16 0.74 -6.06
CA LEU A 65 -0.26 -0.38 -5.25
C LEU A 65 -1.79 -0.53 -5.30
N VAL A 66 -2.50 0.58 -5.21
CA VAL A 66 -3.96 0.55 -5.30
C VAL A 66 -4.39 0.03 -6.67
N MET A 67 -3.70 0.47 -7.72
CA MET A 67 -4.02 0.00 -9.06
C MET A 67 -3.91 -1.52 -9.15
N ARG A 68 -2.88 -2.07 -8.53
CA ARG A 68 -2.71 -3.52 -8.56
C ARG A 68 -3.73 -4.23 -7.69
N LEU A 69 -3.97 -3.73 -6.50
CA LEU A 69 -4.88 -4.38 -5.58
C LEU A 69 -6.33 -4.31 -6.04
N GLU A 70 -6.71 -3.17 -6.59
CA GLU A 70 -8.10 -2.96 -6.98
C GLU A 70 -8.32 -3.22 -8.47
N ARG A 71 -7.25 -3.49 -9.20
CA ARG A 71 -7.35 -3.74 -10.63
C ARG A 71 -8.01 -2.57 -11.35
N CYS A 72 -7.50 -1.39 -11.09
CA CYS A 72 -8.05 -0.19 -11.72
C CYS A 72 -6.92 0.64 -12.30
N ASP A 73 -7.27 1.68 -13.06
CA ASP A 73 -6.25 2.52 -13.66
C ASP A 73 -5.85 3.61 -12.67
N SER A 74 -4.91 4.44 -13.08
CA SER A 74 -4.36 5.46 -12.22
C SER A 74 -5.40 6.46 -11.74
N ARG A 75 -6.28 6.88 -12.63
CA ARG A 75 -7.30 7.84 -12.28
C ARG A 75 -8.25 7.29 -11.23
N GLU A 76 -8.65 6.06 -11.42
CA GLU A 76 -9.56 5.44 -10.48
C GLU A 76 -8.88 5.21 -9.13
N ALA A 77 -7.59 4.88 -9.15
CA ALA A 77 -6.85 4.66 -7.92
C ALA A 77 -6.81 5.94 -7.09
N VAL A 78 -6.56 7.07 -7.73
CA VAL A 78 -6.53 8.34 -7.03
C VAL A 78 -7.89 8.65 -6.43
N ARG A 79 -8.93 8.40 -7.20
CA ARG A 79 -10.27 8.66 -6.73
C ARG A 79 -10.62 7.79 -5.53
N ARG A 80 -10.25 6.52 -5.58
CA ARG A 80 -10.53 5.62 -4.47
C ARG A 80 -9.77 5.99 -3.22
N LEU A 81 -8.54 6.46 -3.37
CA LEU A 81 -7.76 6.88 -2.22
C LEU A 81 -8.40 8.10 -1.56
N GLN A 82 -8.88 9.02 -2.35
CA GLN A 82 -9.51 10.20 -1.80
C GLN A 82 -10.81 9.86 -1.10
N ASN A 83 -11.62 9.02 -1.73
CA ASN A 83 -12.90 8.65 -1.15
C ASN A 83 -12.74 7.69 -0.01
N GLY A 84 -11.80 6.79 -0.12
CA GLY A 84 -11.60 5.79 0.89
C GLY A 84 -11.15 6.33 2.19
N GLU A 85 -10.40 7.41 2.12
CA GLU A 85 -9.92 7.99 3.34
C GLU A 85 -11.03 8.61 4.14
N LYS A 86 -12.04 9.00 3.44
CA LYS A 86 -13.05 9.60 4.16
C LYS A 86 -14.07 8.70 4.36
N GLY A 87 -13.97 7.80 3.73
CA GLY A 87 -14.58 6.89 3.91
C GLY A 87 -15.56 6.36 4.37
N ASP A 88 -15.52 5.78 4.56
CA ASP A 88 -16.22 5.14 5.09
C ASP A 88 -17.29 5.75 5.49
N THR A 89 -17.47 6.47 5.48
CA THR A 89 -18.36 7.10 5.97
C THR A 89 -19.34 7.21 5.26
N GLY A 90 -19.29 7.13 4.54
CA GLY A 90 -20.08 7.22 3.96
C GLY A 90 -21.24 7.07 3.80
N ILE A 91 -21.37 6.77 3.92
CA ILE A 91 -22.26 6.58 3.91
C ILE A 91 -22.76 6.72 4.26
#